data_127ca33d220662d8ac9a5102b89a4504
#
_entry.id   127ca33d220662d8ac9a5102b89a4504
#
_cell.length_a   1.000
_cell.length_b   1.000
_cell.length_c   1.000
_cell.angle_alpha   90.00
_cell.angle_beta   90.00
_cell.angle_gamma   90.00
#
_symmetry.space_group_name_H-M   'P 1'
#
loop_
_entity.id
_entity.type
_entity.pdbx_description
1 polymer ?
#
loop_
_entity_poly.entity_id
_entity_poly.type
_entity_poly.pdbx_seq_one_letter_code
_entity_poly.pdbx_strand_id
1 'polypeptide(L)'
;IIVMKPNTKEEHINSIIKRIENAGLKIDKSVGVDYTVIGVVGDTGKIDRELISSLPGVSKILKVQEPFKRANRAFKKEDTIVNVSGVKIGENKPVIIAGPCSVESEEQVINIAKSVKSAGASILRGGAFKPRTSPYAFQGLALDGLKILKLAKEEVGIPIVSEIVSIRHLEEFDNTVDMIQIGARNMQNFELLKEVGKLKKPILLKRGLANTMEEWLMSAEYILDKGNSDVVLCERGIRTFENYTRNTFDVSAIPMIKRVSHLPVIGDPSHASGKSWMALPLTLAALSAGADGMIIEVHNDPEHALCDGAQSIKPEVFADIMEAVNMISETVLKIKAKHNGRVY
;
A
#
# COMPACT_ATOMS: atom_id res chain seq x y z
N ILE A 1 -12.23 17.07 18.48
CA ILE A 1 -12.23 18.31 19.27
C ILE A 1 -12.36 19.50 18.32
N ILE A 2 -13.30 20.39 18.59
CA ILE A 2 -13.49 21.66 17.85
C ILE A 2 -12.98 22.78 18.75
N VAL A 3 -12.06 23.58 18.24
CA VAL A 3 -11.51 24.77 18.95
C VAL A 3 -12.18 26.00 18.34
N MET A 4 -12.81 26.80 19.18
CA MET A 4 -13.46 28.02 18.76
C MET A 4 -12.46 29.20 18.72
N LYS A 5 -12.70 30.19 17.88
CA LYS A 5 -11.94 31.45 17.89
C LYS A 5 -12.21 32.21 19.21
N PRO A 6 -11.24 33.02 19.69
CA PRO A 6 -11.50 33.90 20.83
C PRO A 6 -12.72 34.78 20.58
N ASN A 7 -13.49 35.07 21.64
CA ASN A 7 -14.66 35.94 21.58
C ASN A 7 -15.75 35.49 20.59
N THR A 8 -15.83 34.18 20.27
CA THR A 8 -16.92 33.66 19.44
C THR A 8 -18.24 33.82 20.15
N LYS A 9 -19.24 34.38 19.43
CA LYS A 9 -20.61 34.57 20.00
C LYS A 9 -21.22 33.23 20.41
N GLU A 10 -21.92 33.21 21.54
CA GLU A 10 -22.53 32.01 22.08
C GLU A 10 -23.56 31.37 21.10
N GLU A 11 -24.20 32.20 20.26
CA GLU A 11 -25.12 31.74 19.21
C GLU A 11 -24.40 30.78 18.21
N HIS A 12 -23.19 31.08 17.81
CA HIS A 12 -22.39 30.26 16.88
C HIS A 12 -21.99 28.95 17.58
N ILE A 13 -21.57 29.02 18.85
CA ILE A 13 -21.20 27.84 19.64
C ILE A 13 -22.43 26.91 19.78
N ASN A 14 -23.59 27.44 20.14
CA ASN A 14 -24.80 26.66 20.31
C ASN A 14 -25.31 26.07 18.99
N SER A 15 -25.16 26.77 17.88
CA SER A 15 -25.49 26.23 16.55
C SER A 15 -24.65 24.99 16.21
N ILE A 16 -23.33 25.02 16.50
CA ILE A 16 -22.42 23.88 16.29
C ILE A 16 -22.82 22.73 17.20
N ILE A 17 -23.04 23.00 18.49
CA ILE A 17 -23.47 22.00 19.48
C ILE A 17 -24.72 21.27 19.00
N LYS A 18 -25.78 22.03 18.67
CA LYS A 18 -27.05 21.47 18.20
C LYS A 18 -26.91 20.61 16.96
N ARG A 19 -26.03 21.00 16.06
CA ARG A 19 -25.76 20.22 14.86
C ARG A 19 -25.08 18.88 15.17
N ILE A 20 -24.14 18.85 16.13
CA ILE A 20 -23.46 17.64 16.60
C ILE A 20 -24.44 16.71 17.33
N GLU A 21 -25.26 17.24 18.19
CA GLU A 21 -26.28 16.49 18.93
C GLU A 21 -27.34 15.90 17.98
N ASN A 22 -27.77 16.64 16.96
CA ASN A 22 -28.67 16.14 15.92
C ASN A 22 -28.08 14.97 15.09
N ALA A 23 -26.74 14.87 15.02
CA ALA A 23 -26.06 13.71 14.43
C ALA A 23 -25.96 12.51 15.40
N GLY A 24 -26.57 12.60 16.59
CA GLY A 24 -26.60 11.54 17.60
C GLY A 24 -25.29 11.42 18.40
N LEU A 25 -24.49 12.49 18.47
CA LEU A 25 -23.23 12.52 19.20
C LEU A 25 -23.38 13.31 20.49
N LYS A 26 -22.56 12.96 21.49
CA LYS A 26 -22.46 13.70 22.75
C LYS A 26 -21.38 14.77 22.65
N ILE A 27 -21.55 15.84 23.39
CA ILE A 27 -20.57 16.90 23.48
C ILE A 27 -20.05 17.04 24.93
N ASP A 28 -18.82 17.53 25.03
CA ASP A 28 -18.20 18.01 26.26
C ASP A 28 -17.66 19.42 25.98
N LYS A 29 -18.32 20.44 26.57
CA LYS A 29 -17.94 21.84 26.37
C LYS A 29 -17.05 22.30 27.49
N SER A 30 -15.83 22.74 27.17
CA SER A 30 -14.90 23.37 28.08
C SER A 30 -14.67 24.82 27.67
N VAL A 31 -14.90 25.73 28.61
CA VAL A 31 -14.70 27.17 28.42
C VAL A 31 -13.44 27.57 29.18
N GLY A 32 -12.38 27.85 28.45
CA GLY A 32 -11.13 28.39 28.99
C GLY A 32 -11.10 29.92 28.92
N VAL A 33 -10.05 30.50 29.46
CA VAL A 33 -9.85 31.96 29.48
C VAL A 33 -9.72 32.53 28.04
N ASP A 34 -8.99 31.83 27.17
CA ASP A 34 -8.71 32.31 25.82
C ASP A 34 -9.55 31.59 24.75
N TYR A 35 -9.95 30.36 24.99
CA TYR A 35 -10.62 29.52 23.99
C TYR A 35 -11.75 28.69 24.58
N THR A 36 -12.84 28.58 23.82
CA THR A 36 -13.86 27.54 24.06
C THR A 36 -13.52 26.30 23.21
N VAL A 37 -13.55 25.14 23.85
CA VAL A 37 -13.27 23.84 23.22
C VAL A 37 -14.52 22.97 23.34
N ILE A 38 -14.91 22.35 22.22
CA ILE A 38 -16.05 21.40 22.19
C ILE A 38 -15.46 20.00 21.89
N GLY A 39 -15.43 19.14 22.91
CA GLY A 39 -15.17 17.72 22.76
C GLY A 39 -16.37 17.04 22.11
N VAL A 40 -16.15 16.27 21.07
CA VAL A 40 -17.20 15.47 20.42
C VAL A 40 -16.97 14.02 20.77
N VAL A 41 -17.95 13.38 21.40
CA VAL A 41 -17.88 12.01 21.92
C VAL A 41 -18.84 11.12 21.16
N GLY A 42 -18.33 10.03 20.60
CA GLY A 42 -19.09 9.06 19.81
C GLY A 42 -18.47 8.79 18.45
N ASP A 43 -19.24 8.21 17.53
CA ASP A 43 -18.77 7.93 16.16
C ASP A 43 -18.71 9.21 15.31
N THR A 44 -17.58 9.89 15.37
CA THR A 44 -17.35 11.16 14.66
C THR A 44 -17.27 11.02 13.13
N GLY A 45 -17.34 9.80 12.58
CA GLY A 45 -17.49 9.56 11.14
C GLY A 45 -18.83 10.05 10.58
N LYS A 46 -19.81 10.29 11.44
CA LYS A 46 -21.14 10.82 11.07
C LYS A 46 -21.16 12.33 10.80
N ILE A 47 -20.06 13.02 11.06
CA ILE A 47 -20.00 14.48 10.92
C ILE A 47 -19.12 14.83 9.71
N ASP A 48 -19.64 15.70 8.86
CA ASP A 48 -18.87 16.37 7.83
C ASP A 48 -17.94 17.42 8.49
N ARG A 49 -16.65 17.11 8.51
CA ARG A 49 -15.63 17.95 9.16
C ARG A 49 -15.34 19.23 8.38
N GLU A 50 -15.37 19.17 7.06
CA GLU A 50 -15.14 20.34 6.22
C GLU A 50 -16.23 21.35 6.44
N LEU A 51 -17.48 20.88 6.49
CA LEU A 51 -18.63 21.71 6.80
C LEU A 51 -18.53 22.33 8.20
N ILE A 52 -18.18 21.55 9.24
CA ILE A 52 -18.00 22.11 10.59
C ILE A 52 -16.84 23.11 10.64
N SER A 53 -15.74 22.84 9.95
CA SER A 53 -14.57 23.72 9.89
C SER A 53 -14.89 25.08 9.24
N SER A 54 -15.83 25.11 8.30
CA SER A 54 -16.27 26.33 7.61
C SER A 54 -17.28 27.19 8.41
N LEU A 55 -17.80 26.67 9.52
CA LEU A 55 -18.80 27.39 10.31
C LEU A 55 -18.21 28.61 11.03
N PRO A 56 -18.99 29.68 11.19
CA PRO A 56 -18.56 30.89 11.89
C PRO A 56 -18.07 30.59 13.31
N GLY A 57 -16.94 31.14 13.68
CA GLY A 57 -16.37 30.98 15.01
C GLY A 57 -15.47 29.74 15.20
N VAL A 58 -15.42 28.80 14.26
CA VAL A 58 -14.48 27.69 14.32
C VAL A 58 -13.08 28.18 13.97
N SER A 59 -12.11 27.86 14.85
CA SER A 59 -10.68 28.14 14.61
C SER A 59 -10.00 26.96 13.91
N LYS A 60 -10.17 25.76 14.49
CA LYS A 60 -9.63 24.51 13.96
C LYS A 60 -10.35 23.29 14.54
N ILE A 61 -10.25 22.18 13.84
CA ILE A 61 -10.70 20.88 14.34
C ILE A 61 -9.46 20.03 14.63
N LEU A 62 -9.34 19.51 15.86
CA LEU A 62 -8.29 18.61 16.28
C LEU A 62 -8.83 17.18 16.29
N LYS A 63 -8.13 16.31 15.63
CA LYS A 63 -8.43 14.87 15.59
C LYS A 63 -7.79 14.20 16.81
N VAL A 64 -8.58 13.49 17.60
CA VAL A 64 -8.09 12.74 18.77
C VAL A 64 -7.91 11.26 18.43
N GLN A 65 -8.63 10.78 17.40
CA GLN A 65 -8.55 9.42 16.92
C GLN A 65 -8.36 9.41 15.41
N GLU A 66 -7.60 8.43 14.91
CA GLU A 66 -7.45 8.21 13.48
C GLU A 66 -8.80 7.87 12.82
N PRO A 67 -9.05 8.27 11.56
CA PRO A 67 -10.33 8.02 10.89
C PRO A 67 -10.50 6.55 10.48
N PHE A 68 -9.38 5.84 10.24
CA PHE A 68 -9.37 4.42 9.94
C PHE A 68 -9.48 3.63 11.24
N LYS A 69 -10.38 2.64 11.27
CA LYS A 69 -10.71 1.86 12.47
C LYS A 69 -10.11 0.46 12.41
N ARG A 70 -10.48 -0.32 11.39
CA ARG A 70 -10.04 -1.71 11.22
C ARG A 70 -8.56 -1.81 10.89
N ALA A 71 -8.01 -0.86 10.12
CA ALA A 71 -6.59 -0.78 9.81
C ALA A 71 -5.73 -0.26 10.97
N ASN A 72 -6.35 0.25 12.04
CA ASN A 72 -5.66 0.91 13.16
C ASN A 72 -5.02 -0.12 14.10
N ARG A 73 -3.82 0.19 14.58
CA ARG A 73 -3.11 -0.58 15.62
C ARG A 73 -3.92 -0.72 16.92
N ALA A 74 -4.78 0.24 17.23
CA ALA A 74 -5.68 0.15 18.39
C ALA A 74 -6.78 -0.93 18.22
N PHE A 75 -7.15 -1.27 16.98
CA PHE A 75 -8.09 -2.34 16.70
C PHE A 75 -7.45 -3.73 16.85
N LYS A 76 -6.21 -3.88 16.38
CA LYS A 76 -5.42 -5.10 16.49
C LYS A 76 -3.99 -4.76 16.89
N LYS A 77 -3.56 -5.20 18.06
CA LYS A 77 -2.23 -4.89 18.62
C LYS A 77 -1.12 -5.68 17.94
N GLU A 78 -1.38 -6.93 17.60
CA GLU A 78 -0.46 -7.84 16.94
C GLU A 78 -0.36 -7.52 15.45
N ASP A 79 0.81 -7.74 14.87
CA ASP A 79 1.01 -7.60 13.43
C ASP A 79 0.14 -8.60 12.66
N THR A 80 -0.43 -8.16 11.55
CA THR A 80 -1.14 -9.05 10.64
C THR A 80 -0.13 -9.79 9.77
N ILE A 81 -0.28 -11.10 9.71
CA ILE A 81 0.45 -11.95 8.79
C ILE A 81 -0.50 -12.35 7.67
N VAL A 82 -0.15 -11.99 6.44
CA VAL A 82 -0.94 -12.31 5.23
C VAL A 82 -0.33 -13.53 4.55
N ASN A 83 -1.16 -14.57 4.35
CA ASN A 83 -0.74 -15.82 3.72
C ASN A 83 -1.13 -15.83 2.23
N VAL A 84 -0.12 -15.87 1.36
CA VAL A 84 -0.27 -15.97 -0.11
C VAL A 84 0.18 -17.36 -0.54
N SER A 85 -0.74 -18.30 -0.62
CA SER A 85 -0.48 -19.70 -1.03
C SER A 85 0.74 -20.32 -0.31
N GLY A 86 0.83 -20.13 1.01
CA GLY A 86 1.90 -20.65 1.86
C GLY A 86 3.03 -19.66 2.14
N VAL A 87 3.14 -18.55 1.38
CA VAL A 87 4.10 -17.48 1.64
C VAL A 87 3.50 -16.48 2.63
N LYS A 88 4.17 -16.23 3.76
CA LYS A 88 3.67 -15.38 4.84
C LYS A 88 4.35 -14.01 4.84
N ILE A 89 3.59 -12.95 4.52
CA ILE A 89 4.05 -11.55 4.53
C ILE A 89 3.70 -10.93 5.90
N GLY A 90 4.68 -10.28 6.54
CA GLY A 90 4.52 -9.71 7.88
C GLY A 90 5.06 -10.60 9.01
N GLU A 91 5.66 -11.73 8.68
CA GLU A 91 6.39 -12.59 9.63
C GLU A 91 7.84 -12.08 9.84
N ASN A 92 8.75 -12.92 10.26
CA ASN A 92 10.12 -12.51 10.63
C ASN A 92 11.05 -12.21 9.44
N LYS A 93 10.81 -12.85 8.28
CA LYS A 93 11.66 -12.66 7.09
C LYS A 93 10.93 -11.82 6.05
N PRO A 94 11.60 -10.86 5.41
CA PRO A 94 11.00 -10.09 4.35
C PRO A 94 10.69 -10.98 3.14
N VAL A 95 9.51 -10.80 2.54
CA VAL A 95 9.08 -11.51 1.34
C VAL A 95 9.48 -10.70 0.12
N ILE A 96 10.18 -11.33 -0.83
CA ILE A 96 10.57 -10.68 -2.08
C ILE A 96 9.68 -11.17 -3.22
N ILE A 97 8.99 -10.21 -3.82
CA ILE A 97 8.13 -10.35 -4.99
C ILE A 97 8.91 -9.85 -6.19
N ALA A 98 9.12 -10.67 -7.22
CA ALA A 98 9.91 -10.27 -8.37
C ALA A 98 9.31 -10.79 -9.67
N GLY A 99 9.58 -10.10 -10.79
CA GLY A 99 9.11 -10.51 -12.12
C GLY A 99 8.95 -9.33 -13.07
N PRO A 100 8.46 -9.55 -14.30
CA PRO A 100 8.41 -8.51 -15.32
C PRO A 100 7.36 -7.42 -15.00
N CYS A 101 7.57 -6.22 -15.51
CA CYS A 101 6.57 -5.16 -15.46
C CYS A 101 5.28 -5.61 -16.14
N SER A 102 5.39 -6.12 -17.37
CA SER A 102 4.27 -6.69 -18.12
C SER A 102 4.59 -8.10 -18.62
N VAL A 103 3.52 -8.88 -18.78
CA VAL A 103 3.56 -10.15 -19.49
C VAL A 103 3.62 -9.84 -20.98
N GLU A 104 4.69 -10.27 -21.66
CA GLU A 104 4.95 -10.00 -23.08
C GLU A 104 4.91 -11.27 -23.93
N SER A 105 5.40 -12.38 -23.38
CA SER A 105 5.31 -13.70 -23.98
C SER A 105 5.39 -14.80 -22.90
N GLU A 106 5.02 -16.01 -23.26
CA GLU A 106 5.13 -17.18 -22.40
C GLU A 106 6.60 -17.48 -22.07
N GLU A 107 7.46 -17.47 -23.07
CA GLU A 107 8.91 -17.71 -22.90
C GLU A 107 9.54 -16.70 -21.94
N GLN A 108 9.24 -15.40 -22.11
CA GLN A 108 9.74 -14.34 -21.22
C GLN A 108 9.35 -14.63 -19.77
N VAL A 109 8.07 -14.88 -19.49
CA VAL A 109 7.56 -15.02 -18.12
C VAL A 109 8.13 -16.27 -17.45
N ILE A 110 8.16 -17.39 -18.16
CA ILE A 110 8.70 -18.66 -17.63
C ILE A 110 10.20 -18.53 -17.32
N ASN A 111 10.99 -17.94 -18.23
CA ASN A 111 12.43 -17.74 -18.02
C ASN A 111 12.69 -16.81 -16.82
N ILE A 112 11.96 -15.71 -16.71
CA ILE A 112 12.08 -14.80 -15.56
C ILE A 112 11.64 -15.51 -14.27
N ALA A 113 10.52 -16.24 -14.30
CA ALA A 113 10.01 -16.95 -13.12
C ALA A 113 11.02 -17.96 -12.57
N LYS A 114 11.67 -18.74 -13.45
CA LYS A 114 12.74 -19.68 -13.07
C LYS A 114 13.91 -18.94 -12.43
N SER A 115 14.38 -17.87 -13.07
CA SER A 115 15.52 -17.08 -12.60
C SER A 115 15.27 -16.44 -11.26
N VAL A 116 14.13 -15.74 -11.08
CA VAL A 116 13.83 -15.06 -9.82
C VAL A 116 13.56 -16.03 -8.68
N LYS A 117 12.90 -17.18 -8.95
CA LYS A 117 12.70 -18.23 -7.93
C LYS A 117 14.03 -18.84 -7.50
N SER A 118 14.93 -19.17 -8.42
CA SER A 118 16.23 -19.72 -8.08
C SER A 118 17.09 -18.76 -7.26
N ALA A 119 16.94 -17.45 -7.48
CA ALA A 119 17.59 -16.41 -6.69
C ALA A 119 16.91 -16.14 -5.33
N GLY A 120 15.72 -16.70 -5.06
CA GLY A 120 15.07 -16.62 -3.76
C GLY A 120 13.81 -15.74 -3.70
N ALA A 121 13.25 -15.30 -4.83
CA ALA A 121 11.95 -14.67 -4.85
C ALA A 121 10.86 -15.66 -4.39
N SER A 122 9.92 -15.19 -3.59
CA SER A 122 8.86 -16.00 -3.01
C SER A 122 7.55 -15.92 -3.81
N ILE A 123 7.33 -14.83 -4.55
CA ILE A 123 6.12 -14.57 -5.35
C ILE A 123 6.55 -13.98 -6.69
N LEU A 124 5.97 -14.49 -7.78
CA LEU A 124 6.14 -13.91 -9.12
C LEU A 124 5.15 -12.76 -9.32
N ARG A 125 5.64 -11.61 -9.76
CA ARG A 125 4.79 -10.53 -10.25
C ARG A 125 4.75 -10.51 -11.79
N GLY A 126 3.64 -10.09 -12.36
CA GLY A 126 3.51 -9.82 -13.79
C GLY A 126 2.22 -9.06 -14.07
N GLY A 127 2.32 -7.98 -14.85
CA GLY A 127 1.14 -7.21 -15.24
C GLY A 127 0.50 -7.78 -16.51
N ALA A 128 -0.67 -8.43 -16.40
CA ALA A 128 -1.43 -8.88 -17.56
C ALA A 128 -2.18 -7.72 -18.23
N PHE A 129 -2.67 -6.77 -17.43
CA PHE A 129 -3.30 -5.52 -17.85
C PHE A 129 -2.39 -4.35 -17.50
N LYS A 130 -2.27 -3.38 -18.41
CA LYS A 130 -1.40 -2.21 -18.22
C LYS A 130 -2.19 -0.91 -18.39
N PRO A 131 -2.58 -0.24 -17.26
CA PRO A 131 -3.18 1.09 -17.32
C PRO A 131 -2.13 2.10 -17.77
N ARG A 132 -2.21 2.57 -19.01
CA ARG A 132 -1.23 3.51 -19.59
C ARG A 132 -1.82 4.89 -19.73
N THR A 133 -0.97 5.92 -19.53
CA THR A 133 -1.36 7.32 -19.80
C THR A 133 -1.62 7.55 -21.30
N SER A 134 -0.81 6.93 -22.16
CA SER A 134 -1.01 6.99 -23.61
C SER A 134 -1.83 5.79 -24.09
N PRO A 135 -2.90 5.99 -24.90
CA PRO A 135 -3.65 4.89 -25.49
C PRO A 135 -2.86 4.13 -26.58
N TYR A 136 -1.77 4.70 -27.07
CA TYR A 136 -0.89 4.08 -28.08
C TYR A 136 0.20 3.19 -27.47
N ALA A 137 0.40 3.24 -26.16
CA ALA A 137 1.37 2.38 -25.47
C ALA A 137 0.81 0.94 -25.33
N PHE A 138 1.71 -0.03 -25.15
CA PHE A 138 1.33 -1.42 -24.92
C PHE A 138 0.38 -1.55 -23.73
N GLN A 139 -0.80 -2.12 -23.94
CA GLN A 139 -1.90 -2.21 -22.96
C GLN A 139 -1.87 -3.52 -22.14
N GLY A 140 -0.90 -4.41 -22.41
CA GLY A 140 -0.85 -5.77 -21.84
C GLY A 140 -1.58 -6.79 -22.73
N LEU A 141 -1.39 -8.06 -22.41
CA LEU A 141 -2.03 -9.19 -23.11
C LEU A 141 -3.42 -9.54 -22.54
N ALA A 142 -3.90 -8.77 -21.55
CA ALA A 142 -5.20 -8.96 -20.92
C ALA A 142 -5.37 -10.41 -20.38
N LEU A 143 -6.49 -11.08 -20.73
CA LEU A 143 -6.77 -12.44 -20.24
C LEU A 143 -5.74 -13.47 -20.70
N ASP A 144 -5.14 -13.29 -21.87
CA ASP A 144 -4.07 -14.21 -22.31
C ASP A 144 -2.82 -14.03 -21.45
N GLY A 145 -2.53 -12.83 -20.98
CA GLY A 145 -1.48 -12.59 -20.00
C GLY A 145 -1.73 -13.30 -18.66
N LEU A 146 -2.98 -13.40 -18.21
CA LEU A 146 -3.32 -14.18 -17.01
C LEU A 146 -3.11 -15.68 -17.22
N LYS A 147 -3.44 -16.22 -18.41
CA LYS A 147 -3.19 -17.62 -18.77
C LYS A 147 -1.69 -17.94 -18.73
N ILE A 148 -0.86 -17.04 -19.29
CA ILE A 148 0.61 -17.18 -19.26
C ILE A 148 1.14 -17.17 -17.84
N LEU A 149 0.66 -16.27 -16.98
CA LEU A 149 1.05 -16.25 -15.56
C LEU A 149 0.66 -17.55 -14.85
N LYS A 150 -0.51 -18.11 -15.15
CA LYS A 150 -0.96 -19.38 -14.61
C LYS A 150 -0.06 -20.54 -15.05
N LEU A 151 0.32 -20.60 -16.31
CA LEU A 151 1.30 -21.59 -16.82
C LEU A 151 2.63 -21.47 -16.10
N ALA A 152 3.17 -20.26 -15.95
CA ALA A 152 4.42 -20.04 -15.22
C ALA A 152 4.32 -20.46 -13.75
N LYS A 153 3.19 -20.19 -13.09
CA LYS A 153 2.92 -20.66 -11.73
C LYS A 153 2.95 -22.17 -11.64
N GLU A 154 2.28 -22.88 -12.55
CA GLU A 154 2.21 -24.34 -12.56
C GLU A 154 3.55 -24.98 -12.88
N GLU A 155 4.29 -24.46 -13.87
CA GLU A 155 5.59 -24.99 -14.30
C GLU A 155 6.68 -24.75 -13.25
N VAL A 156 6.71 -23.55 -12.67
CA VAL A 156 7.79 -23.15 -11.76
C VAL A 156 7.43 -23.42 -10.30
N GLY A 157 6.15 -23.54 -9.97
CA GLY A 157 5.67 -23.73 -8.60
C GLY A 157 5.91 -22.50 -7.72
N ILE A 158 5.58 -21.30 -8.22
CA ILE A 158 5.71 -20.02 -7.50
C ILE A 158 4.36 -19.30 -7.50
N PRO A 159 3.86 -18.81 -6.35
CA PRO A 159 2.63 -18.02 -6.31
C PRO A 159 2.74 -16.76 -7.17
N ILE A 160 1.60 -16.28 -7.67
CA ILE A 160 1.57 -15.12 -8.57
C ILE A 160 0.74 -13.97 -8.03
N VAL A 161 1.20 -12.73 -8.29
CA VAL A 161 0.47 -11.49 -8.09
C VAL A 161 0.34 -10.73 -9.40
N SER A 162 -0.86 -10.23 -9.71
CA SER A 162 -1.12 -9.40 -10.88
C SER A 162 -2.08 -8.27 -10.57
N GLU A 163 -1.98 -7.16 -11.32
CA GLU A 163 -2.80 -5.97 -11.13
C GLU A 163 -4.15 -6.10 -11.82
N ILE A 164 -5.24 -5.96 -11.04
CA ILE A 164 -6.59 -5.82 -11.56
C ILE A 164 -6.89 -4.34 -11.86
N VAL A 165 -7.50 -4.08 -13.02
CA VAL A 165 -7.85 -2.71 -13.46
C VAL A 165 -9.35 -2.46 -13.53
N SER A 166 -10.17 -3.50 -13.51
CA SER A 166 -11.62 -3.41 -13.66
C SER A 166 -12.33 -4.53 -12.90
N ILE A 167 -13.49 -4.21 -12.31
CA ILE A 167 -14.39 -5.18 -11.67
C ILE A 167 -14.87 -6.27 -12.64
N ARG A 168 -14.81 -6.02 -13.95
CA ARG A 168 -15.24 -6.98 -14.98
C ARG A 168 -14.38 -8.25 -15.02
N HIS A 169 -13.19 -8.20 -14.45
CA HIS A 169 -12.22 -9.31 -14.47
C HIS A 169 -12.05 -9.97 -13.10
N LEU A 170 -12.97 -9.71 -12.15
CA LEU A 170 -12.87 -10.25 -10.80
C LEU A 170 -12.86 -11.78 -10.77
N GLU A 171 -13.71 -12.42 -11.56
CA GLU A 171 -13.83 -13.87 -11.63
C GLU A 171 -12.53 -14.51 -12.17
N GLU A 172 -11.97 -13.96 -13.24
CA GLU A 172 -10.72 -14.46 -13.83
C GLU A 172 -9.55 -14.28 -12.87
N PHE A 173 -9.48 -13.16 -12.14
CA PHE A 173 -8.46 -12.93 -11.12
C PHE A 173 -8.63 -13.86 -9.93
N ASP A 174 -9.85 -14.05 -9.43
CA ASP A 174 -10.10 -14.96 -8.29
C ASP A 174 -9.71 -16.41 -8.63
N ASN A 175 -9.93 -16.85 -9.87
CA ASN A 175 -9.58 -18.18 -10.32
C ASN A 175 -8.11 -18.36 -10.69
N THR A 176 -7.34 -17.29 -10.91
CA THR A 176 -6.01 -17.38 -11.50
C THR A 176 -4.89 -16.98 -10.54
N VAL A 177 -5.01 -15.81 -9.90
CA VAL A 177 -3.90 -15.27 -9.10
C VAL A 177 -3.98 -15.68 -7.64
N ASP A 178 -2.85 -15.68 -6.94
CA ASP A 178 -2.78 -15.95 -5.50
C ASP A 178 -2.91 -14.67 -4.67
N MET A 179 -2.59 -13.53 -5.25
CA MET A 179 -2.72 -12.20 -4.67
C MET A 179 -3.17 -11.21 -5.74
N ILE A 180 -4.11 -10.34 -5.42
CA ILE A 180 -4.59 -9.30 -6.34
C ILE A 180 -3.87 -7.99 -6.00
N GLN A 181 -3.24 -7.36 -7.00
CA GLN A 181 -2.66 -6.03 -6.83
C GLN A 181 -3.67 -4.95 -7.24
N ILE A 182 -3.83 -3.96 -6.37
CA ILE A 182 -4.47 -2.67 -6.70
C ILE A 182 -3.36 -1.67 -6.99
N GLY A 183 -3.29 -1.21 -8.22
CA GLY A 183 -2.29 -0.23 -8.66
C GLY A 183 -2.52 1.16 -8.06
N ALA A 184 -1.47 1.98 -8.06
CA ALA A 184 -1.49 3.32 -7.47
C ALA A 184 -2.60 4.23 -8.06
N ARG A 185 -2.93 4.07 -9.35
CA ARG A 185 -4.00 4.83 -10.01
C ARG A 185 -5.40 4.43 -9.54
N ASN A 186 -5.55 3.22 -9.01
CA ASN A 186 -6.81 2.65 -8.52
C ASN A 186 -6.91 2.64 -6.98
N MET A 187 -5.94 3.23 -6.25
CA MET A 187 -5.99 3.29 -4.80
C MET A 187 -7.29 3.90 -4.25
N GLN A 188 -7.82 4.89 -4.95
CA GLN A 188 -9.09 5.57 -4.60
C GLN A 188 -10.26 5.14 -5.50
N ASN A 189 -10.15 4.06 -6.25
CA ASN A 189 -11.28 3.44 -6.95
C ASN A 189 -12.10 2.63 -5.94
N PHE A 190 -12.91 3.32 -5.14
CA PHE A 190 -13.63 2.73 -4.01
C PHE A 190 -14.60 1.63 -4.42
N GLU A 191 -15.15 1.69 -5.63
CA GLU A 191 -16.00 0.60 -6.14
C GLU A 191 -15.17 -0.67 -6.37
N LEU A 192 -13.99 -0.55 -6.98
CA LEU A 192 -13.08 -1.68 -7.13
C LEU A 192 -12.63 -2.24 -5.78
N LEU A 193 -12.29 -1.34 -4.82
CA LEU A 193 -11.87 -1.75 -3.47
C LEU A 193 -12.97 -2.53 -2.72
N LYS A 194 -14.23 -2.10 -2.83
CA LYS A 194 -15.36 -2.80 -2.24
C LYS A 194 -15.54 -4.21 -2.83
N GLU A 195 -15.38 -4.34 -4.15
CA GLU A 195 -15.59 -5.62 -4.82
C GLU A 195 -14.44 -6.61 -4.54
N VAL A 196 -13.17 -6.18 -4.61
CA VAL A 196 -12.04 -7.05 -4.23
C VAL A 196 -12.06 -7.40 -2.74
N GLY A 197 -12.60 -6.51 -1.91
CA GLY A 197 -12.79 -6.74 -0.47
C GLY A 197 -13.79 -7.85 -0.12
N LYS A 198 -14.66 -8.25 -1.06
CA LYS A 198 -15.58 -9.40 -0.89
C LYS A 198 -14.89 -10.74 -1.17
N LEU A 199 -13.77 -10.72 -1.88
CA LEU A 199 -13.00 -11.93 -2.20
C LEU A 199 -12.19 -12.38 -0.99
N LYS A 200 -11.83 -13.68 -0.96
CA LYS A 200 -10.93 -14.25 0.05
C LYS A 200 -9.46 -14.29 -0.43
N LYS A 201 -9.11 -13.42 -1.37
CA LYS A 201 -7.75 -13.31 -1.91
C LYS A 201 -6.98 -12.23 -1.19
N PRO A 202 -5.71 -12.44 -0.86
CA PRO A 202 -4.83 -11.39 -0.39
C PRO A 202 -4.77 -10.23 -1.37
N ILE A 203 -4.75 -9.00 -0.85
CA ILE A 203 -4.72 -7.78 -1.65
C ILE A 203 -3.41 -7.02 -1.39
N LEU A 204 -2.67 -6.71 -2.45
CA LEU A 204 -1.54 -5.79 -2.43
C LEU A 204 -2.03 -4.40 -2.83
N LEU A 205 -2.16 -3.49 -1.87
CA LEU A 205 -2.65 -2.13 -2.08
C LEU A 205 -1.49 -1.15 -2.22
N LYS A 206 -1.21 -0.70 -3.44
CA LYS A 206 -0.19 0.31 -3.70
C LYS A 206 -0.67 1.71 -3.32
N ARG A 207 0.22 2.48 -2.66
CA ARG A 207 -0.02 3.89 -2.35
C ARG A 207 -0.19 4.70 -3.63
N GLY A 208 -1.16 5.59 -3.65
CA GLY A 208 -1.39 6.52 -4.75
C GLY A 208 -0.26 7.54 -4.91
N LEU A 209 -0.18 8.14 -6.09
CA LEU A 209 0.95 8.98 -6.52
C LEU A 209 1.13 10.27 -5.68
N ALA A 210 0.05 10.78 -5.07
CA ALA A 210 0.06 12.02 -4.29
C ALA A 210 -0.79 11.90 -3.01
N ASN A 211 -0.96 10.67 -2.53
CA ASN A 211 -1.85 10.39 -1.41
C ASN A 211 -1.09 10.38 -0.08
N THR A 212 -1.74 10.92 0.94
CA THR A 212 -1.26 10.85 2.32
C THR A 212 -1.33 9.41 2.85
N MET A 213 -0.63 9.13 3.94
CA MET A 213 -0.74 7.83 4.63
C MET A 213 -2.16 7.59 5.16
N GLU A 214 -2.85 8.65 5.59
CA GLU A 214 -4.23 8.58 6.03
C GLU A 214 -5.17 8.12 4.92
N GLU A 215 -5.09 8.74 3.73
CA GLU A 215 -5.89 8.35 2.56
C GLU A 215 -5.59 6.91 2.13
N TRP A 216 -4.34 6.49 2.23
CA TRP A 216 -3.93 5.13 1.92
C TRP A 216 -4.52 4.11 2.89
N LEU A 217 -4.48 4.39 4.20
CA LEU A 217 -5.11 3.56 5.23
C LEU A 217 -6.64 3.58 5.14
N MET A 218 -7.25 4.71 4.76
CA MET A 218 -8.69 4.77 4.47
C MET A 218 -9.07 3.92 3.24
N SER A 219 -8.20 3.83 2.24
CA SER A 219 -8.42 2.92 1.12
C SER A 219 -8.33 1.45 1.56
N ALA A 220 -7.38 1.10 2.43
CA ALA A 220 -7.33 -0.22 3.05
C ALA A 220 -8.60 -0.51 3.88
N GLU A 221 -9.14 0.48 4.58
CA GLU A 221 -10.38 0.36 5.37
C GLU A 221 -11.57 -0.08 4.51
N TYR A 222 -11.69 0.37 3.25
CA TYR A 222 -12.73 -0.09 2.32
C TYR A 222 -12.67 -1.59 2.05
N ILE A 223 -11.47 -2.15 1.94
CA ILE A 223 -11.25 -3.59 1.72
C ILE A 223 -11.60 -4.36 3.01
N LEU A 224 -11.06 -3.90 4.14
CA LEU A 224 -11.24 -4.52 5.45
C LEU A 224 -12.72 -4.51 5.88
N ASP A 225 -13.47 -3.45 5.55
CA ASP A 225 -14.90 -3.33 5.86
C ASP A 225 -15.75 -4.39 5.14
N LYS A 226 -15.31 -4.85 3.98
CA LYS A 226 -15.99 -5.92 3.23
C LYS A 226 -15.64 -7.33 3.71
N GLY A 227 -14.79 -7.45 4.72
CA GLY A 227 -14.46 -8.71 5.39
C GLY A 227 -13.15 -9.35 4.95
N ASN A 228 -12.42 -8.74 4.02
CA ASN A 228 -11.08 -9.21 3.65
C ASN A 228 -10.03 -8.57 4.56
N SER A 229 -9.45 -9.37 5.46
CA SER A 229 -8.39 -8.93 6.39
C SER A 229 -6.97 -9.07 5.83
N ASP A 230 -6.81 -9.71 4.67
CA ASP A 230 -5.52 -10.06 4.07
C ASP A 230 -5.04 -8.93 3.14
N VAL A 231 -4.71 -7.78 3.73
CA VAL A 231 -4.24 -6.59 3.01
C VAL A 231 -2.77 -6.35 3.31
N VAL A 232 -1.96 -6.22 2.26
CA VAL A 232 -0.56 -5.80 2.29
C VAL A 232 -0.45 -4.41 1.68
N LEU A 233 0.15 -3.48 2.38
CA LEU A 233 0.40 -2.13 1.91
C LEU A 233 1.70 -2.08 1.10
N CYS A 234 1.76 -1.27 0.03
CA CYS A 234 2.97 -1.13 -0.78
C CYS A 234 3.31 0.34 -1.02
N GLU A 235 4.38 0.82 -0.37
CA GLU A 235 4.97 2.12 -0.66
C GLU A 235 5.72 2.05 -2.00
N ARG A 236 5.44 2.97 -2.92
CA ARG A 236 5.96 2.95 -4.30
C ARG A 236 6.44 4.33 -4.79
N GLY A 237 6.67 5.24 -3.88
CA GLY A 237 7.03 6.61 -4.16
C GLY A 237 5.83 7.53 -4.37
N ILE A 238 6.02 8.77 -4.01
CA ILE A 238 5.04 9.86 -4.15
C ILE A 238 5.60 10.97 -5.05
N ARG A 239 4.72 11.70 -5.72
CA ARG A 239 5.09 12.90 -6.48
C ARG A 239 5.49 14.02 -5.52
N THR A 240 6.66 14.58 -5.77
CA THR A 240 7.16 15.76 -5.08
C THR A 240 7.65 16.78 -6.11
N PHE A 241 8.27 17.85 -5.66
CA PHE A 241 8.94 18.82 -6.53
C PHE A 241 10.22 18.25 -7.18
N GLU A 242 10.77 17.14 -6.66
CA GLU A 242 11.99 16.52 -7.18
C GLU A 242 11.73 15.80 -8.52
N ASN A 243 12.64 15.97 -9.48
CA ASN A 243 12.49 15.46 -10.84
C ASN A 243 13.66 14.56 -11.32
N TYR A 244 14.67 14.34 -10.48
CA TYR A 244 15.76 13.39 -10.80
C TYR A 244 15.32 11.94 -10.75
N THR A 245 14.26 11.64 -10.00
CA THR A 245 13.61 10.34 -9.96
C THR A 245 12.15 10.45 -10.41
N ARG A 246 11.56 9.35 -10.84
CA ARG A 246 10.16 9.30 -11.26
C ARG A 246 9.21 9.72 -10.14
N ASN A 247 9.49 9.28 -8.91
CA ASN A 247 8.82 9.66 -7.67
C ASN A 247 9.85 9.66 -6.55
N THR A 248 9.55 10.33 -5.45
CA THR A 248 10.33 10.26 -4.22
C THR A 248 9.89 9.04 -3.42
N PHE A 249 10.83 8.11 -3.16
CA PHE A 249 10.55 6.95 -2.33
C PHE A 249 10.45 7.39 -0.87
N ASP A 250 9.23 7.35 -0.32
CA ASP A 250 8.96 7.76 1.07
C ASP A 250 9.27 6.60 2.04
N VAL A 251 10.55 6.40 2.29
CA VAL A 251 11.01 5.36 3.24
C VAL A 251 10.47 5.61 4.64
N SER A 252 10.23 6.87 5.02
CA SER A 252 9.68 7.24 6.33
C SER A 252 8.24 6.75 6.54
N ALA A 253 7.49 6.51 5.46
CA ALA A 253 6.15 5.92 5.54
C ALA A 253 6.17 4.52 6.15
N ILE A 254 7.23 3.74 5.96
CA ILE A 254 7.32 2.36 6.43
C ILE A 254 7.21 2.27 7.97
N PRO A 255 8.12 2.89 8.75
CA PRO A 255 8.02 2.84 10.21
C PRO A 255 6.78 3.57 10.73
N MET A 256 6.30 4.60 10.03
CA MET A 256 5.09 5.30 10.44
C MET A 256 3.84 4.43 10.29
N ILE A 257 3.69 3.71 9.19
CA ILE A 257 2.62 2.73 8.98
C ILE A 257 2.68 1.64 10.05
N LYS A 258 3.85 1.08 10.32
CA LYS A 258 4.01 0.04 11.36
C LYS A 258 3.63 0.54 12.76
N ARG A 259 3.75 1.83 13.03
CA ARG A 259 3.33 2.44 14.29
C ARG A 259 1.82 2.62 14.41
N VAL A 260 1.14 3.02 13.34
CA VAL A 260 -0.29 3.38 13.38
C VAL A 260 -1.23 2.27 12.90
N SER A 261 -0.68 1.26 12.19
CA SER A 261 -1.43 0.14 11.61
C SER A 261 -0.79 -1.19 11.98
N HIS A 262 -1.58 -2.26 11.94
CA HIS A 262 -1.13 -3.64 12.11
C HIS A 262 -0.89 -4.35 10.76
N LEU A 263 -1.19 -3.68 9.64
CA LEU A 263 -1.06 -4.26 8.29
C LEU A 263 0.42 -4.33 7.88
N PRO A 264 0.86 -5.40 7.22
CA PRO A 264 2.22 -5.48 6.69
C PRO A 264 2.42 -4.46 5.58
N VAL A 265 3.64 -3.91 5.50
CA VAL A 265 4.03 -2.92 4.49
C VAL A 265 5.29 -3.35 3.75
N ILE A 266 5.23 -3.33 2.41
CA ILE A 266 6.36 -3.62 1.53
C ILE A 266 6.75 -2.38 0.71
N GLY A 267 7.95 -2.39 0.12
CA GLY A 267 8.44 -1.32 -0.73
C GLY A 267 8.54 -1.71 -2.21
N ASP A 268 8.36 -0.72 -3.10
CA ASP A 268 8.52 -0.86 -4.55
C ASP A 268 9.55 0.16 -5.06
N PRO A 269 10.84 -0.20 -5.06
CA PRO A 269 11.92 0.69 -5.49
C PRO A 269 11.88 0.96 -6.99
N SER A 270 11.41 -0.01 -7.80
CA SER A 270 11.34 0.10 -9.25
C SER A 270 10.42 1.24 -9.70
N HIS A 271 9.18 1.26 -9.19
CA HIS A 271 8.23 2.32 -9.51
C HIS A 271 8.49 3.63 -8.76
N ALA A 272 9.20 3.59 -7.63
CA ALA A 272 9.59 4.79 -6.91
C ALA A 272 10.60 5.59 -7.73
N SER A 273 11.78 5.04 -7.98
CA SER A 273 12.85 5.75 -8.67
C SER A 273 12.68 5.85 -10.18
N GLY A 274 12.12 4.82 -10.82
CA GLY A 274 12.09 4.69 -12.27
C GLY A 274 13.46 4.40 -12.89
N LYS A 275 14.44 3.97 -12.07
CA LYS A 275 15.83 3.73 -12.47
C LYS A 275 16.34 2.41 -11.91
N SER A 276 16.79 1.52 -12.78
CA SER A 276 17.23 0.16 -12.42
C SER A 276 18.38 0.15 -11.39
N TRP A 277 19.38 1.03 -11.55
CA TRP A 277 20.53 1.12 -10.65
C TRP A 277 20.19 1.53 -9.21
N MET A 278 19.01 2.13 -9.00
CA MET A 278 18.53 2.50 -7.65
C MET A 278 17.80 1.35 -6.94
N ALA A 279 17.53 0.24 -7.61
CA ALA A 279 16.79 -0.88 -7.01
C ALA A 279 17.49 -1.40 -5.76
N LEU A 280 18.80 -1.63 -5.80
CA LEU A 280 19.57 -2.12 -4.64
C LEU A 280 19.55 -1.13 -3.46
N PRO A 281 20.03 0.12 -3.58
CA PRO A 281 20.10 1.03 -2.43
C PRO A 281 18.72 1.32 -1.81
N LEU A 282 17.65 1.42 -2.61
CA LEU A 282 16.31 1.65 -2.09
C LEU A 282 15.71 0.39 -1.43
N THR A 283 16.04 -0.80 -1.93
CA THR A 283 15.68 -2.07 -1.26
C THR A 283 16.29 -2.14 0.13
N LEU A 284 17.60 -1.87 0.25
CA LEU A 284 18.28 -1.89 1.53
C LEU A 284 17.72 -0.83 2.50
N ALA A 285 17.44 0.38 2.01
CA ALA A 285 16.85 1.45 2.82
C ALA A 285 15.47 1.04 3.38
N ALA A 286 14.60 0.48 2.53
CA ALA A 286 13.26 0.05 2.94
C ALA A 286 13.29 -1.09 3.97
N LEU A 287 14.14 -2.10 3.77
CA LEU A 287 14.29 -3.22 4.70
C LEU A 287 14.88 -2.74 6.03
N SER A 288 15.86 -1.83 6.00
CA SER A 288 16.41 -1.21 7.21
C SER A 288 15.36 -0.38 7.97
N ALA A 289 14.40 0.23 7.25
CA ALA A 289 13.26 0.95 7.85
C ALA A 289 12.16 0.02 8.37
N GLY A 290 12.28 -1.31 8.18
CA GLY A 290 11.36 -2.31 8.71
C GLY A 290 10.30 -2.81 7.75
N ALA A 291 10.49 -2.66 6.45
CA ALA A 291 9.59 -3.24 5.44
C ALA A 291 9.47 -4.77 5.60
N ASP A 292 8.26 -5.28 5.45
CA ASP A 292 7.96 -6.72 5.51
C ASP A 292 8.26 -7.45 4.19
N GLY A 293 8.73 -6.71 3.17
CA GLY A 293 9.12 -7.24 1.88
C GLY A 293 9.35 -6.17 0.84
N MET A 294 9.63 -6.62 -0.37
CA MET A 294 9.86 -5.77 -1.53
C MET A 294 9.17 -6.33 -2.77
N ILE A 295 8.79 -5.45 -3.70
CA ILE A 295 8.35 -5.84 -5.05
C ILE A 295 9.25 -5.18 -6.09
N ILE A 296 9.93 -5.99 -6.92
CA ILE A 296 11.00 -5.55 -7.80
C ILE A 296 10.72 -5.99 -9.24
N GLU A 297 10.95 -5.10 -10.20
CA GLU A 297 10.83 -5.42 -11.63
C GLU A 297 12.10 -6.04 -12.17
N VAL A 298 11.95 -7.25 -12.72
CA VAL A 298 13.02 -8.04 -13.34
C VAL A 298 12.63 -8.38 -14.77
N HIS A 299 13.53 -8.15 -15.71
CA HIS A 299 13.35 -8.45 -17.12
C HIS A 299 14.61 -9.07 -17.71
N ASN A 300 14.48 -10.11 -18.53
CA ASN A 300 15.62 -10.77 -19.16
C ASN A 300 16.31 -9.90 -20.23
N ASP A 301 15.54 -8.98 -20.85
CA ASP A 301 16.03 -8.02 -21.84
C ASP A 301 15.39 -6.63 -21.62
N PRO A 302 15.85 -5.85 -20.63
CA PRO A 302 15.24 -4.56 -20.29
C PRO A 302 15.26 -3.53 -21.42
N GLU A 303 16.23 -3.62 -22.33
CA GLU A 303 16.41 -2.67 -23.44
C GLU A 303 15.28 -2.79 -24.47
N HIS A 304 14.72 -3.99 -24.64
CA HIS A 304 13.63 -4.26 -25.58
C HIS A 304 12.28 -4.49 -24.90
N ALA A 305 12.20 -4.25 -23.59
CA ALA A 305 10.95 -4.38 -22.83
C ALA A 305 9.84 -3.48 -23.37
N LEU A 306 8.64 -4.01 -23.55
CA LEU A 306 7.46 -3.27 -24.02
C LEU A 306 6.94 -2.28 -22.98
N CYS A 307 7.37 -2.43 -21.72
CA CYS A 307 6.95 -1.59 -20.59
C CYS A 307 8.07 -1.42 -19.55
N ASP A 308 8.31 -0.16 -19.17
CA ASP A 308 9.14 0.24 -18.02
C ASP A 308 10.56 -0.40 -17.97
N GLY A 309 11.20 -0.62 -19.12
CA GLY A 309 12.54 -1.23 -19.22
C GLY A 309 13.63 -0.49 -18.43
N ALA A 310 13.58 0.85 -18.39
CA ALA A 310 14.56 1.67 -17.70
C ALA A 310 14.65 1.42 -16.17
N GLN A 311 13.58 0.92 -15.57
CA GLN A 311 13.52 0.59 -14.13
C GLN A 311 13.64 -0.91 -13.84
N SER A 312 13.59 -1.76 -14.88
CA SER A 312 13.72 -3.20 -14.77
C SER A 312 15.20 -3.60 -14.66
N ILE A 313 15.50 -4.51 -13.75
CA ILE A 313 16.85 -5.08 -13.60
C ILE A 313 16.96 -6.43 -14.31
N LYS A 314 18.18 -6.82 -14.67
CA LYS A 314 18.44 -8.17 -15.20
C LYS A 314 18.42 -9.22 -14.09
N PRO A 315 18.16 -10.51 -14.41
CA PRO A 315 18.13 -11.59 -13.41
C PRO A 315 19.41 -11.73 -12.58
N GLU A 316 20.58 -11.46 -13.18
CA GLU A 316 21.87 -11.52 -12.48
C GLU A 316 21.97 -10.44 -11.42
N VAL A 317 21.56 -9.20 -11.75
CA VAL A 317 21.50 -8.08 -10.79
C VAL A 317 20.49 -8.36 -9.68
N PHE A 318 19.40 -9.05 -9.99
CA PHE A 318 18.44 -9.47 -8.97
C PHE A 318 19.05 -10.49 -8.00
N ALA A 319 19.87 -11.42 -8.46
CA ALA A 319 20.59 -12.37 -7.60
C ALA A 319 21.51 -11.63 -6.61
N ASP A 320 22.27 -10.64 -7.07
CA ASP A 320 23.13 -9.81 -6.23
C ASP A 320 22.31 -9.04 -5.18
N ILE A 321 21.12 -8.52 -5.56
CA ILE A 321 20.19 -7.89 -4.61
C ILE A 321 19.73 -8.88 -3.55
N MET A 322 19.45 -10.14 -3.91
CA MET A 322 19.00 -11.16 -2.97
C MET A 322 20.07 -11.53 -1.95
N GLU A 323 21.34 -11.53 -2.33
CA GLU A 323 22.45 -11.69 -1.37
C GLU A 323 22.45 -10.55 -0.36
N ALA A 324 22.37 -9.31 -0.84
CA ALA A 324 22.32 -8.13 0.03
C ALA A 324 21.06 -8.11 0.92
N VAL A 325 19.90 -8.55 0.41
CA VAL A 325 18.66 -8.72 1.19
C VAL A 325 18.85 -9.71 2.34
N ASN A 326 19.51 -10.83 2.11
CA ASN A 326 19.79 -11.80 3.18
C ASN A 326 20.68 -11.20 4.27
N MET A 327 21.76 -10.52 3.88
CA MET A 327 22.69 -9.88 4.82
C MET A 327 22.00 -8.80 5.68
N ILE A 328 21.24 -7.89 5.05
CA ILE A 328 20.57 -6.81 5.79
C ILE A 328 19.46 -7.36 6.68
N SER A 329 18.72 -8.37 6.23
CA SER A 329 17.63 -8.99 7.00
C SER A 329 18.14 -9.62 8.28
N GLU A 330 19.25 -10.34 8.24
CA GLU A 330 19.91 -10.90 9.44
C GLU A 330 20.33 -9.79 10.41
N THR A 331 20.88 -8.69 9.88
CA THR A 331 21.31 -7.55 10.70
C THR A 331 20.13 -6.88 11.38
N VAL A 332 19.06 -6.63 10.64
CA VAL A 332 17.82 -6.03 11.17
C VAL A 332 17.19 -6.92 12.24
N LEU A 333 17.16 -8.25 12.02
CA LEU A 333 16.65 -9.19 13.03
C LEU A 333 17.49 -9.17 14.33
N LYS A 334 18.83 -9.13 14.21
CA LYS A 334 19.73 -9.01 15.38
C LYS A 334 19.50 -7.71 16.15
N ILE A 335 19.29 -6.59 15.43
CA ILE A 335 18.99 -5.28 16.03
C ILE A 335 17.63 -5.34 16.75
N LYS A 336 16.58 -5.86 16.11
CA LYS A 336 15.25 -6.04 16.72
C LYS A 336 15.31 -6.87 18.01
N ALA A 337 16.00 -7.99 17.99
CA ALA A 337 16.18 -8.86 19.16
C ALA A 337 16.89 -8.14 20.31
N LYS A 338 17.98 -7.39 20.01
CA LYS A 338 18.76 -6.63 21.02
C LYS A 338 17.92 -5.54 21.70
N HIS A 339 16.98 -4.95 21.01
CA HIS A 339 16.15 -3.84 21.52
C HIS A 339 14.72 -4.27 21.90
N ASN A 340 14.46 -5.57 22.09
CA ASN A 340 13.14 -6.11 22.46
C ASN A 340 11.99 -5.59 21.56
N GLY A 341 12.22 -5.50 20.26
CA GLY A 341 11.25 -5.04 19.30
C GLY A 341 10.97 -3.52 19.31
N ARG A 342 11.69 -2.73 20.10
CA ARG A 342 11.46 -1.27 20.24
C ARG A 342 12.03 -0.41 19.11
N VAL A 343 12.56 -1.01 18.06
CA VAL A 343 13.24 -0.29 16.97
C VAL A 343 12.25 0.27 15.92
N TYR A 344 10.99 -0.20 15.91
CA TYR A 344 9.95 0.24 14.97
C TYR A 344 8.63 0.51 15.68
#